data_948845cbc6e884c8ff3471a4523a2895
#
_entry.id   948845cbc6e884c8ff3471a4523a2895
#
_cell.length_a   1.000
_cell.length_b   1.000
_cell.length_c   1.000
_cell.angle_alpha   90.00
_cell.angle_beta   90.00
_cell.angle_gamma   90.00
#
_symmetry.space_group_name_H-M   'P 1'
#
loop_
_entity.id
_entity.type
_entity.pdbx_description
1 polymer ?
#
loop_
_entity_poly.entity_id
_entity_poly.type
_entity_poly.pdbx_seq_one_letter_code
_entity_poly.pdbx_strand_id
1 'polypeptide(L)'
;MEKNFISKIIKREGPDNILGRGVINLLLFNAKILPPKVHKAIIGGLMRLLVHRKYKNVLRTNLEILYGDTLSDREREKKVGKILKLFKDMFIDMAYYSTRGKLPDYDDFLEEVIGKEYLEEAYSKGKGVIGLSAHLGGFLTITHSLSLIGFPNCATIMRESDDKKEEEKFNTLRSRIGIKGIPQSEARSSG
;
A
#
# COMPACT_ATOMS: atom_id res chain seq x y z
N MET A 1 22.78 2.71 -24.92
CA MET A 1 22.33 3.95 -24.24
C MET A 1 21.12 3.74 -23.29
N GLU A 2 20.43 2.58 -23.31
CA GLU A 2 19.22 2.31 -22.50
C GLU A 2 19.45 1.76 -21.08
N LYS A 3 20.57 1.08 -20.83
CA LYS A 3 20.86 0.51 -19.48
C LYS A 3 21.01 1.56 -18.36
N ASN A 4 21.41 2.78 -18.71
CA ASN A 4 21.62 3.86 -17.73
C ASN A 4 20.32 4.55 -17.27
N PHE A 5 19.25 4.49 -18.07
CA PHE A 5 17.98 5.12 -17.71
C PHE A 5 17.22 4.29 -16.66
N ILE A 6 17.18 2.98 -16.87
CA ILE A 6 16.53 2.03 -15.94
C ILE A 6 17.29 1.97 -14.61
N SER A 7 18.63 2.01 -14.62
CA SER A 7 19.42 2.02 -13.39
C SER A 7 19.26 3.31 -12.58
N LYS A 8 19.02 4.46 -13.22
CA LYS A 8 18.71 5.73 -12.52
C LYS A 8 17.32 5.75 -11.91
N ILE A 9 16.36 5.03 -12.50
CA ILE A 9 15.01 4.87 -11.90
C ILE A 9 15.05 3.93 -10.69
N ILE A 10 15.96 2.94 -10.71
CA ILE A 10 16.11 1.95 -9.65
C ILE A 10 17.03 2.44 -8.51
N LYS A 11 18.04 3.26 -8.81
CA LYS A 11 18.87 3.90 -7.76
C LYS A 11 18.14 5.09 -7.16
N ARG A 12 17.31 4.81 -6.18
CA ARG A 12 16.76 5.79 -5.23
C ARG A 12 17.82 6.23 -4.20
N GLU A 13 18.95 6.73 -4.67
CA GLU A 13 19.92 7.39 -3.80
C GLU A 13 19.79 8.90 -4.03
N GLY A 14 19.22 9.59 -3.05
CA GLY A 14 19.13 11.04 -3.09
C GLY A 14 18.47 11.63 -1.85
N PRO A 15 18.51 12.96 -1.68
CA PRO A 15 17.88 13.69 -0.57
C PRO A 15 16.38 13.42 -0.45
N ASP A 16 15.75 12.88 -1.47
CA ASP A 16 14.36 12.39 -1.45
C ASP A 16 14.09 11.33 -0.37
N ASN A 17 15.10 10.57 0.02
CA ASN A 17 14.98 9.58 1.09
C ASN A 17 14.91 10.24 2.48
N ILE A 18 15.63 11.32 2.73
CA ILE A 18 15.63 12.02 4.03
C ILE A 18 14.28 12.70 4.26
N LEU A 19 13.75 13.38 3.25
CA LEU A 19 12.42 14.00 3.31
C LEU A 19 11.31 12.93 3.43
N GLY A 20 11.42 11.85 2.67
CA GLY A 20 10.50 10.72 2.76
C GLY A 20 10.51 10.05 4.13
N ARG A 21 11.70 9.83 4.73
CA ARG A 21 11.85 9.30 6.08
C ARG A 21 11.28 10.24 7.14
N GLY A 22 11.50 11.55 7.01
CA GLY A 22 10.92 12.57 7.89
C GLY A 22 9.41 12.55 7.86
N VAL A 23 8.82 12.50 6.68
CA VAL A 23 7.35 12.42 6.50
C VAL A 23 6.79 11.13 7.09
N ILE A 24 7.40 9.97 6.84
CA ILE A 24 6.97 8.69 7.41
C ILE A 24 7.07 8.72 8.94
N ASN A 25 8.17 9.20 9.51
CA ASN A 25 8.33 9.28 10.95
C ASN A 25 7.30 10.22 11.60
N LEU A 26 7.04 11.36 10.98
CA LEU A 26 6.01 12.30 11.43
C LEU A 26 4.62 11.66 11.37
N LEU A 27 4.31 10.93 10.31
CA LEU A 27 3.05 10.22 10.11
C LEU A 27 2.84 9.16 11.19
N LEU A 28 3.85 8.35 11.46
CA LEU A 28 3.81 7.33 12.51
C LEU A 28 3.73 7.94 13.93
N PHE A 29 4.47 9.01 14.19
CA PHE A 29 4.42 9.71 15.48
C PHE A 29 3.02 10.29 15.74
N ASN A 30 2.45 10.99 14.76
CA ASN A 30 1.10 11.53 14.87
C ASN A 30 0.04 10.43 15.03
N ALA A 31 0.18 9.31 14.30
CA ALA A 31 -0.72 8.17 14.41
C ALA A 31 -0.74 7.57 15.83
N LYS A 32 0.39 7.63 16.55
CA LYS A 32 0.50 7.12 17.92
C LYS A 32 -0.24 7.98 18.94
N ILE A 33 -0.25 9.30 18.75
CA ILE A 33 -0.69 10.26 19.78
C ILE A 33 -2.10 10.76 19.50
N LEU A 34 -2.43 11.03 18.23
CA LEU A 34 -3.65 11.76 17.88
C LEU A 34 -4.85 10.82 17.65
N PRO A 35 -6.07 11.30 17.94
CA PRO A 35 -7.29 10.63 17.51
C PRO A 35 -7.35 10.49 15.98
N PRO A 36 -8.08 9.46 15.43
CA PRO A 36 -8.10 9.16 13.99
C PRO A 36 -8.48 10.37 13.13
N LYS A 37 -9.51 11.09 13.53
CA LYS A 37 -10.01 12.27 12.77
C LYS A 37 -8.97 13.40 12.69
N VAL A 38 -8.27 13.67 13.78
CA VAL A 38 -7.22 14.70 13.85
C VAL A 38 -5.99 14.26 13.05
N HIS A 39 -5.57 13.00 13.21
CA HIS A 39 -4.49 12.42 12.41
C HIS A 39 -4.78 12.52 10.91
N LYS A 40 -5.98 12.11 10.46
CA LYS A 40 -6.39 12.20 9.05
C LYS A 40 -6.38 13.64 8.53
N ALA A 41 -6.82 14.61 9.34
CA ALA A 41 -6.86 16.01 8.93
C ALA A 41 -5.45 16.60 8.74
N ILE A 42 -4.57 16.43 9.73
CA ILE A 42 -3.20 16.99 9.69
C ILE A 42 -2.37 16.30 8.58
N ILE A 43 -2.30 14.99 8.61
CA ILE A 43 -1.50 14.24 7.64
C ILE A 43 -2.10 14.32 6.24
N GLY A 44 -3.42 14.30 6.14
CA GLY A 44 -4.12 14.50 4.86
C GLY A 44 -3.81 15.85 4.22
N GLY A 45 -3.73 16.91 5.00
CA GLY A 45 -3.31 18.25 4.55
C GLY A 45 -1.85 18.26 4.08
N LEU A 46 -0.95 17.70 4.88
CA LEU A 46 0.48 17.62 4.55
C LEU A 46 0.72 16.76 3.29
N MET A 47 0.11 15.60 3.20
CA MET A 47 0.20 14.71 2.03
C MET A 47 -0.36 15.39 0.77
N ARG A 48 -1.46 16.14 0.89
CA ARG A 48 -1.99 16.90 -0.24
C ARG A 48 -0.99 17.93 -0.76
N LEU A 49 -0.25 18.57 0.13
CA LEU A 49 0.74 19.58 -0.25
C LEU A 49 1.97 18.95 -0.92
N LEU A 50 2.50 17.86 -0.36
CA LEU A 50 3.77 17.25 -0.77
C LEU A 50 3.59 16.23 -1.92
N VAL A 51 2.59 15.37 -1.80
CA VAL A 51 2.38 14.23 -2.73
C VAL A 51 1.62 14.66 -3.97
N HIS A 52 0.65 15.57 -3.83
CA HIS A 52 -0.20 16.00 -4.93
C HIS A 52 0.62 16.60 -6.09
N ARG A 53 1.57 17.49 -5.80
CA ARG A 53 2.41 18.11 -6.84
C ARG A 53 3.30 17.10 -7.57
N LYS A 54 3.94 16.19 -6.83
CA LYS A 54 4.91 15.24 -7.39
C LYS A 54 4.23 14.21 -8.30
N TYR A 55 3.10 13.66 -7.88
CA TYR A 55 2.46 12.53 -8.58
C TYR A 55 1.36 12.93 -9.55
N LYS A 56 0.87 14.17 -9.48
CA LYS A 56 -0.21 14.64 -10.36
C LYS A 56 0.14 14.49 -11.84
N ASN A 57 1.31 14.94 -12.25
CA ASN A 57 1.74 14.87 -13.64
C ASN A 57 1.93 13.42 -14.12
N VAL A 58 2.53 12.57 -13.29
CA VAL A 58 2.69 11.14 -13.60
C VAL A 58 1.34 10.46 -13.82
N LEU A 59 0.37 10.74 -12.94
CA LEU A 59 -0.98 10.19 -13.08
C LEU A 59 -1.72 10.71 -14.30
N ARG A 60 -1.54 11.99 -14.64
CA ARG A 60 -2.11 12.56 -15.89
C ARG A 60 -1.56 11.85 -17.12
N THR A 61 -0.24 11.71 -17.21
CA THR A 61 0.40 10.99 -18.32
C THR A 61 -0.05 9.54 -18.40
N ASN A 62 -0.14 8.83 -17.26
CA ASN A 62 -0.63 7.46 -17.24
C ASN A 62 -2.09 7.36 -17.71
N LEU A 63 -2.96 8.28 -17.30
CA LEU A 63 -4.35 8.31 -17.75
C LEU A 63 -4.46 8.68 -19.23
N GLU A 64 -3.58 9.52 -19.73
CA GLU A 64 -3.49 9.86 -21.16
C GLU A 64 -3.09 8.64 -22.00
N ILE A 65 -2.08 7.88 -21.55
CA ILE A 65 -1.67 6.62 -22.21
C ILE A 65 -2.80 5.60 -22.21
N LEU A 66 -3.54 5.47 -21.09
CA LEU A 66 -4.59 4.46 -20.94
C LEU A 66 -5.88 4.79 -21.68
N TYR A 67 -6.25 6.05 -21.74
CA TYR A 67 -7.57 6.48 -22.22
C TYR A 67 -7.51 7.36 -23.47
N GLY A 68 -6.34 7.93 -23.82
CA GLY A 68 -6.20 8.82 -24.96
C GLY A 68 -7.23 9.95 -24.94
N ASP A 69 -7.88 10.12 -26.08
CA ASP A 69 -8.90 11.16 -26.29
C ASP A 69 -10.32 10.76 -25.76
N THR A 70 -10.46 9.56 -25.19
CA THR A 70 -11.76 9.10 -24.63
C THR A 70 -12.14 9.80 -23.33
N LEU A 71 -11.19 10.48 -22.69
CA LEU A 71 -11.42 11.31 -21.52
C LEU A 71 -11.15 12.77 -21.79
N SER A 72 -12.12 13.61 -21.49
CA SER A 72 -11.89 15.06 -21.43
C SER A 72 -10.88 15.44 -20.34
N ASP A 73 -10.24 16.59 -20.47
CA ASP A 73 -9.29 17.09 -19.46
C ASP A 73 -9.93 17.20 -18.07
N ARG A 74 -11.18 17.60 -18.00
CA ARG A 74 -11.93 17.69 -16.73
C ARG A 74 -12.14 16.33 -16.08
N GLU A 75 -12.45 15.30 -16.84
CA GLU A 75 -12.63 13.94 -16.34
C GLU A 75 -11.28 13.35 -15.91
N ARG A 76 -10.22 13.62 -16.67
CA ARG A 76 -8.85 13.23 -16.34
C ARG A 76 -8.42 13.82 -15.00
N GLU A 77 -8.62 15.13 -14.79
CA GLU A 77 -8.32 15.78 -13.51
C GLU A 77 -9.16 15.22 -12.35
N LYS A 78 -10.42 14.93 -12.58
CA LYS A 78 -11.30 14.29 -11.58
C LYS A 78 -10.80 12.90 -11.19
N LYS A 79 -10.36 12.08 -12.18
CA LYS A 79 -9.77 10.75 -11.92
C LYS A 79 -8.44 10.86 -11.16
N VAL A 80 -7.54 11.78 -11.55
CA VAL A 80 -6.30 12.06 -10.82
C VAL A 80 -6.59 12.39 -9.36
N GLY A 81 -7.54 13.27 -9.11
CA GLY A 81 -7.94 13.64 -7.75
C GLY A 81 -8.46 12.44 -6.92
N LYS A 82 -9.26 11.57 -7.54
CA LYS A 82 -9.75 10.35 -6.89
C LYS A 82 -8.62 9.37 -6.55
N ILE A 83 -7.71 9.14 -7.49
CA ILE A 83 -6.56 8.24 -7.28
C ILE A 83 -5.66 8.77 -6.15
N LEU A 84 -5.30 10.05 -6.18
CA LEU A 84 -4.49 10.66 -5.13
C LEU A 84 -5.17 10.61 -3.75
N LYS A 85 -6.48 10.81 -3.71
CA LYS A 85 -7.25 10.67 -2.47
C LYS A 85 -7.18 9.24 -1.93
N LEU A 86 -7.43 8.24 -2.78
CA LEU A 86 -7.39 6.83 -2.41
C LEU A 86 -6.03 6.43 -1.84
N PHE A 87 -4.94 6.76 -2.52
CA PHE A 87 -3.59 6.48 -2.05
C PHE A 87 -3.29 7.16 -0.72
N LYS A 88 -3.67 8.43 -0.59
CA LYS A 88 -3.50 9.18 0.66
C LYS A 88 -4.23 8.49 1.81
N ASP A 89 -5.50 8.18 1.64
CA ASP A 89 -6.33 7.59 2.69
C ASP A 89 -5.79 6.22 3.09
N MET A 90 -5.40 5.37 2.13
CA MET A 90 -4.79 4.07 2.37
C MET A 90 -3.50 4.15 3.21
N PHE A 91 -2.59 5.06 2.88
CA PHE A 91 -1.34 5.22 3.64
C PHE A 91 -1.57 5.76 5.04
N ILE A 92 -2.52 6.69 5.20
CA ILE A 92 -2.87 7.25 6.51
C ILE A 92 -3.47 6.17 7.40
N ASP A 93 -4.41 5.38 6.87
CA ASP A 93 -5.07 4.32 7.62
C ASP A 93 -4.07 3.21 7.99
N MET A 94 -3.23 2.78 7.04
CA MET A 94 -2.19 1.80 7.32
C MET A 94 -1.24 2.28 8.42
N ALA A 95 -0.78 3.52 8.37
CA ALA A 95 0.10 4.07 9.41
C ALA A 95 -0.60 4.13 10.77
N TYR A 96 -1.87 4.50 10.79
CA TYR A 96 -2.67 4.58 12.00
C TYR A 96 -2.82 3.20 12.66
N TYR A 97 -3.28 2.21 11.90
CA TYR A 97 -3.51 0.85 12.40
C TYR A 97 -2.21 0.15 12.79
N SER A 98 -1.18 0.18 11.95
CA SER A 98 0.10 -0.46 12.25
C SER A 98 0.81 0.14 13.47
N THR A 99 0.61 1.43 13.74
CA THR A 99 1.21 2.08 14.91
C THR A 99 0.49 1.69 16.20
N ARG A 100 -0.81 1.52 16.16
CA ARG A 100 -1.63 1.17 17.32
C ARG A 100 -1.76 -0.34 17.54
N GLY A 101 -1.38 -1.16 16.56
CA GLY A 101 -1.48 -2.62 16.64
C GLY A 101 -2.92 -3.12 16.76
N LYS A 102 -3.89 -2.28 16.39
CA LYS A 102 -5.31 -2.63 16.40
C LYS A 102 -5.88 -2.37 15.00
N LEU A 103 -6.30 -3.44 14.35
CA LEU A 103 -7.01 -3.38 13.08
C LEU A 103 -8.51 -3.26 13.34
N PRO A 104 -9.27 -2.68 12.41
CA PRO A 104 -10.73 -2.67 12.52
C PRO A 104 -11.29 -4.09 12.45
N ASP A 105 -12.42 -4.28 13.09
CA ASP A 105 -13.18 -5.53 13.05
C ASP A 105 -13.86 -5.71 11.67
N TYR A 106 -14.48 -6.86 11.43
CA TYR A 106 -15.09 -7.22 10.15
C TYR A 106 -16.09 -6.16 9.67
N ASP A 107 -17.06 -5.79 10.50
CA ASP A 107 -18.15 -4.87 10.13
C ASP A 107 -17.66 -3.44 9.88
N ASP A 108 -16.55 -3.05 10.49
CA ASP A 108 -15.93 -1.73 10.29
C ASP A 108 -15.00 -1.68 9.07
N PHE A 109 -14.63 -2.84 8.53
CA PHE A 109 -13.56 -2.93 7.53
C PHE A 109 -14.00 -3.50 6.18
N LEU A 110 -14.88 -4.48 6.16
CA LEU A 110 -15.37 -5.15 4.98
C LEU A 110 -16.85 -4.80 4.76
N GLU A 111 -17.14 -4.16 3.62
CA GLU A 111 -18.50 -3.84 3.22
C GLU A 111 -19.18 -5.05 2.58
N GLU A 112 -18.44 -5.76 1.70
CA GLU A 112 -18.92 -6.92 0.98
C GLU A 112 -17.75 -7.84 0.61
N VAL A 113 -17.98 -9.14 0.61
CA VAL A 113 -17.03 -10.15 0.15
C VAL A 113 -17.66 -10.95 -0.97
N ILE A 114 -17.16 -10.74 -2.19
CA ILE A 114 -17.65 -11.43 -3.39
C ILE A 114 -16.66 -12.54 -3.76
N GLY A 115 -17.14 -13.74 -4.06
CA GLY A 115 -16.34 -14.85 -4.54
C GLY A 115 -15.60 -15.61 -3.44
N LYS A 116 -16.01 -15.47 -2.17
CA LYS A 116 -15.43 -16.23 -1.04
C LYS A 116 -15.49 -17.73 -1.27
N GLU A 117 -16.55 -18.22 -1.89
CA GLU A 117 -16.80 -19.61 -2.22
C GLU A 117 -15.69 -20.22 -3.08
N TYR A 118 -15.11 -19.48 -4.01
CA TYR A 118 -13.98 -19.95 -4.84
C TYR A 118 -12.72 -20.17 -4.01
N LEU A 119 -12.48 -19.29 -3.03
CA LEU A 119 -11.35 -19.44 -2.12
C LEU A 119 -11.56 -20.64 -1.18
N GLU A 120 -12.77 -20.81 -0.65
CA GLU A 120 -13.15 -21.95 0.20
C GLU A 120 -12.99 -23.28 -0.56
N GLU A 121 -13.46 -23.36 -1.82
CA GLU A 121 -13.28 -24.52 -2.68
C GLU A 121 -11.79 -24.83 -2.93
N ALA A 122 -11.01 -23.80 -3.27
CA ALA A 122 -9.58 -23.98 -3.51
C ALA A 122 -8.83 -24.44 -2.27
N TYR A 123 -9.15 -23.86 -1.11
CA TYR A 123 -8.53 -24.16 0.19
C TYR A 123 -8.88 -25.58 0.69
N SER A 124 -10.12 -26.05 0.45
CA SER A 124 -10.58 -27.39 0.84
C SER A 124 -9.80 -28.53 0.20
N LYS A 125 -9.11 -28.28 -0.91
CA LYS A 125 -8.26 -29.28 -1.60
C LYS A 125 -6.96 -29.61 -0.84
N GLY A 126 -6.65 -28.90 0.25
CA GLY A 126 -5.52 -29.18 1.13
C GLY A 126 -4.12 -28.99 0.54
N LYS A 127 -4.03 -28.38 -0.66
CA LYS A 127 -2.74 -28.18 -1.37
C LYS A 127 -2.16 -26.77 -1.18
N GLY A 128 -2.82 -25.93 -0.37
CA GLY A 128 -2.56 -24.50 -0.31
C GLY A 128 -3.14 -23.74 -1.50
N VAL A 129 -3.13 -22.41 -1.41
CA VAL A 129 -3.67 -21.54 -2.46
C VAL A 129 -2.68 -20.43 -2.75
N ILE A 130 -2.38 -20.20 -4.03
CA ILE A 130 -1.61 -19.05 -4.48
C ILE A 130 -2.60 -18.00 -4.96
N GLY A 131 -2.72 -16.88 -4.22
CA GLY A 131 -3.53 -15.74 -4.59
C GLY A 131 -2.75 -14.76 -5.46
N LEU A 132 -3.26 -14.45 -6.64
CA LEU A 132 -2.74 -13.36 -7.49
C LEU A 132 -3.53 -12.09 -7.23
N SER A 133 -2.84 -11.01 -6.94
CA SER A 133 -3.44 -9.71 -6.69
C SER A 133 -2.73 -8.59 -7.46
N ALA A 134 -3.32 -7.40 -7.43
CA ALA A 134 -2.75 -6.20 -8.01
C ALA A 134 -2.74 -5.05 -6.99
N HIS A 135 -1.99 -3.98 -7.28
CA HIS A 135 -1.99 -2.76 -6.47
C HIS A 135 -3.26 -1.93 -6.71
N LEU A 136 -4.40 -2.50 -6.30
CA LEU A 136 -5.73 -1.89 -6.43
C LEU A 136 -6.35 -1.68 -5.06
N GLY A 137 -6.98 -0.54 -4.85
CA GLY A 137 -7.70 -0.24 -3.61
C GLY A 137 -6.84 -0.42 -2.36
N GLY A 138 -7.38 -1.13 -1.37
CA GLY A 138 -6.75 -1.42 -0.08
C GLY A 138 -5.77 -2.60 -0.08
N PHE A 139 -5.03 -2.84 -1.17
CA PHE A 139 -4.14 -4.00 -1.32
C PHE A 139 -3.16 -4.22 -0.16
N LEU A 140 -2.79 -3.17 0.57
CA LEU A 140 -1.89 -3.28 1.73
C LEU A 140 -2.51 -4.02 2.91
N THR A 141 -3.82 -4.14 2.95
CA THR A 141 -4.56 -4.81 4.02
C THR A 141 -5.20 -6.13 3.59
N ILE A 142 -4.83 -6.65 2.42
CA ILE A 142 -5.43 -7.87 1.86
C ILE A 142 -5.29 -9.10 2.79
N THR A 143 -4.14 -9.25 3.45
CA THR A 143 -3.92 -10.36 4.40
C THR A 143 -4.80 -10.23 5.64
N HIS A 144 -5.07 -9.00 6.09
CA HIS A 144 -6.04 -8.76 7.15
C HIS A 144 -7.46 -9.11 6.70
N SER A 145 -7.87 -8.65 5.50
CA SER A 145 -9.17 -9.00 4.93
C SER A 145 -9.37 -10.52 4.84
N LEU A 146 -8.35 -11.25 4.37
CA LEU A 146 -8.38 -12.72 4.31
C LEU A 146 -8.51 -13.34 5.70
N SER A 147 -7.82 -12.81 6.70
CA SER A 147 -7.95 -13.27 8.08
C SER A 147 -9.36 -13.09 8.63
N LEU A 148 -10.00 -11.96 8.37
CA LEU A 148 -11.37 -11.66 8.82
C LEU A 148 -12.41 -12.61 8.22
N ILE A 149 -12.20 -13.10 7.00
CA ILE A 149 -13.11 -14.03 6.32
C ILE A 149 -12.77 -15.51 6.57
N GLY A 150 -11.84 -15.81 7.49
CA GLY A 150 -11.54 -17.16 7.93
C GLY A 150 -10.24 -17.78 7.40
N PHE A 151 -9.37 -16.99 6.75
CA PHE A 151 -8.07 -17.47 6.21
C PHE A 151 -6.88 -16.74 6.86
N PRO A 152 -6.59 -16.98 8.16
CA PRO A 152 -5.55 -16.24 8.88
C PRO A 152 -4.11 -16.61 8.48
N ASN A 153 -3.91 -17.79 7.86
CA ASN A 153 -2.59 -18.31 7.49
C ASN A 153 -2.18 -17.88 6.08
N CYS A 154 -2.11 -16.58 5.85
CA CYS A 154 -1.66 -16.03 4.57
C CYS A 154 -0.35 -15.26 4.70
N ALA A 155 0.42 -15.27 3.62
CA ALA A 155 1.67 -14.51 3.51
C ALA A 155 1.73 -13.81 2.15
N THR A 156 2.48 -12.73 2.06
CA THR A 156 2.67 -11.96 0.83
C THR A 156 4.13 -11.93 0.46
N ILE A 157 4.46 -12.26 -0.80
CA ILE A 157 5.82 -12.08 -1.31
C ILE A 157 6.07 -10.59 -1.49
N MET A 158 7.13 -10.08 -0.90
CA MET A 158 7.45 -8.66 -0.87
C MET A 158 8.87 -8.40 -1.32
N ARG A 159 9.07 -7.27 -2.00
CA ARG A 159 10.41 -6.75 -2.24
C ARG A 159 10.94 -6.15 -0.94
N GLU A 160 12.15 -6.53 -0.59
CA GLU A 160 12.87 -5.99 0.56
C GLU A 160 13.38 -4.57 0.26
N SER A 161 13.51 -3.75 1.31
CA SER A 161 14.23 -2.49 1.22
C SER A 161 15.73 -2.74 1.15
N ASP A 162 16.44 -1.93 0.37
CA ASP A 162 17.92 -1.97 0.33
C ASP A 162 18.54 -1.50 1.66
N ASP A 163 17.80 -0.75 2.49
CA ASP A 163 18.19 -0.34 3.83
C ASP A 163 17.62 -1.32 4.88
N LYS A 164 18.51 -2.10 5.50
CA LYS A 164 18.14 -3.10 6.51
C LYS A 164 17.35 -2.52 7.71
N LYS A 165 17.69 -1.31 8.15
CA LYS A 165 16.97 -0.66 9.27
C LYS A 165 15.56 -0.25 8.89
N GLU A 166 15.36 0.20 7.65
CA GLU A 166 14.03 0.49 7.13
C GLU A 166 13.22 -0.80 6.98
N GLU A 167 13.83 -1.86 6.45
CA GLU A 167 13.16 -3.15 6.30
C GLU A 167 12.70 -3.72 7.65
N GLU A 168 13.56 -3.70 8.66
CA GLU A 168 13.21 -4.13 10.02
C GLU A 168 12.03 -3.32 10.60
N LYS A 169 12.04 -2.01 10.40
CA LYS A 169 10.95 -1.13 10.80
C LYS A 169 9.65 -1.46 10.06
N PHE A 170 9.71 -1.65 8.74
CA PHE A 170 8.54 -2.02 7.96
C PHE A 170 8.01 -3.39 8.34
N ASN A 171 8.87 -4.37 8.58
CA ASN A 171 8.48 -5.71 9.03
C ASN A 171 7.80 -5.65 10.41
N THR A 172 8.31 -4.83 11.33
CA THR A 172 7.65 -4.59 12.61
C THR A 172 6.25 -3.97 12.44
N LEU A 173 6.10 -3.00 11.55
CA LEU A 173 4.79 -2.39 11.28
C LEU A 173 3.82 -3.36 10.61
N ARG A 174 4.28 -4.14 9.64
CA ARG A 174 3.51 -5.16 8.93
C ARG A 174 3.01 -6.25 9.88
N SER A 175 3.90 -6.77 10.75
CA SER A 175 3.53 -7.82 11.71
C SER A 175 2.42 -7.38 12.68
N ARG A 176 2.38 -6.10 13.05
CA ARG A 176 1.32 -5.55 13.92
C ARG A 176 -0.07 -5.56 13.30
N ILE A 177 -0.13 -5.56 11.98
CA ILE A 177 -1.38 -5.65 11.22
C ILE A 177 -1.56 -7.01 10.54
N GLY A 178 -0.90 -8.05 11.09
CA GLY A 178 -1.08 -9.43 10.65
C GLY A 178 -0.52 -9.74 9.25
N ILE A 179 0.34 -8.88 8.69
CA ILE A 179 0.99 -9.13 7.41
C ILE A 179 2.24 -9.98 7.65
N LYS A 180 2.23 -11.22 7.19
CA LYS A 180 3.41 -12.07 7.09
C LYS A 180 4.06 -11.84 5.73
N GLY A 181 5.24 -11.19 5.72
CA GLY A 181 6.02 -10.98 4.50
C GLY A 181 6.96 -12.17 4.24
N ILE A 182 7.04 -12.61 2.99
CA ILE A 182 8.11 -13.50 2.49
C ILE A 182 9.01 -12.64 1.62
N PRO A 183 10.31 -12.52 1.95
CA PRO A 183 11.26 -11.79 1.13
C PRO A 183 11.33 -12.36 -0.29
N GLN A 184 11.39 -11.49 -1.29
CA GLN A 184 11.50 -11.95 -2.68
C GLN A 184 12.79 -12.75 -2.93
N SER A 185 13.86 -12.44 -2.22
CA SER A 185 15.13 -13.16 -2.22
C SER A 185 14.95 -14.62 -1.76
N GLU A 186 14.20 -14.83 -0.68
CA GLU A 186 13.89 -16.15 -0.13
C GLU A 186 12.97 -16.95 -1.07
N ALA A 187 11.92 -16.31 -1.61
CA ALA A 187 11.01 -16.96 -2.55
C ALA A 187 11.70 -17.44 -3.84
N ARG A 188 12.80 -16.79 -4.26
CA ARG A 188 13.60 -17.21 -5.43
C ARG A 188 14.58 -18.35 -5.13
N SER A 189 15.04 -18.48 -3.89
CA SER A 189 16.02 -19.50 -3.50
C SER A 189 15.39 -20.85 -3.17
N SER A 190 14.07 -20.88 -3.02
CA SER A 190 13.32 -22.10 -2.62
C SER A 190 12.75 -22.89 -3.81
N GLY A 191 13.11 -22.51 -5.06
CA GLY A 191 12.63 -23.10 -6.32
C GLY A 191 13.73 -23.98 -6.99
#